data_153a0bf072ee8fce96eb9d1924f644ff
#
_entry.id   153a0bf072ee8fce96eb9d1924f644ff
#
_cell.length_a   1.000
_cell.length_b   1.000
_cell.length_c   1.000
_cell.angle_alpha   90.00
_cell.angle_beta   90.00
_cell.angle_gamma   90.00
#
_symmetry.space_group_name_H-M   'P 1'
#
loop_
_entity.id
_entity.type
_entity.pdbx_description
1 polymer ?
#
loop_
_entity_poly.entity_id
_entity_poly.type
_entity_poly.pdbx_seq_one_letter_code
_entity_poly.pdbx_strand_id
1 'polypeptide(L)'
;DGEGKISLALYNKEGKTTHTISQPVIDGDSITTGKDTIINETAYDINGNESAVTDGNGNVTTYTYDDQNRVTGVSRKNGNETISNSISYDMGTDGKTTTSVKDANGHVNKEVTNEAGLTESTTDLGDGEEQITTAYSYDTNGNKIRETYADGGYKTFDYDRKNRLIKTESYEAGEAGESIGEKTLKTVYSYDINDRLLESIDYQIDGAEETTVRYTEYQYDRRGQTTGYA
;
A
#
# COMPACT_ATOMS: atom_id res chain seq x y z
N ASP A 1 -12.56 12.46 -27.00
CA ASP A 1 -13.33 11.31 -26.53
C ASP A 1 -14.68 11.23 -27.24
N GLY A 2 -15.48 10.21 -26.96
CA GLY A 2 -16.79 10.01 -27.60
C GLY A 2 -17.83 11.09 -27.28
N GLU A 3 -17.56 12.02 -26.37
CA GLU A 3 -18.41 13.17 -26.02
C GLU A 3 -17.89 14.49 -26.65
N GLY A 4 -16.91 14.42 -27.55
CA GLY A 4 -16.33 15.58 -28.22
C GLY A 4 -15.42 16.43 -27.37
N LYS A 5 -14.96 15.97 -26.19
CA LYS A 5 -14.00 16.66 -25.33
C LYS A 5 -12.59 16.56 -25.93
N ILE A 6 -11.93 17.69 -26.07
CA ILE A 6 -10.57 17.79 -26.58
C ILE A 6 -9.60 17.89 -25.41
N SER A 7 -8.47 17.18 -25.54
CA SER A 7 -7.35 17.24 -24.60
C SER A 7 -6.04 17.33 -25.39
N LEU A 8 -5.11 18.17 -24.95
CA LEU A 8 -3.79 18.37 -25.56
C LEU A 8 -2.72 18.05 -24.55
N ALA A 9 -1.59 17.55 -25.02
CA ALA A 9 -0.38 17.37 -24.22
C ALA A 9 0.79 18.07 -24.90
N LEU A 10 1.58 18.81 -24.11
CA LEU A 10 2.84 19.39 -24.54
C LEU A 10 3.98 18.59 -23.93
N TYR A 11 5.06 18.46 -24.69
CA TYR A 11 6.21 17.65 -24.32
C TYR A 11 7.49 18.47 -24.34
N ASN A 12 8.44 18.13 -23.48
CA ASN A 12 9.80 18.67 -23.55
C ASN A 12 10.61 17.95 -24.63
N LYS A 13 11.87 18.33 -24.78
CA LYS A 13 12.78 17.73 -25.77
C LYS A 13 13.11 16.26 -25.52
N GLU A 14 12.89 15.80 -24.31
CA GLU A 14 13.07 14.40 -23.88
C GLU A 14 11.81 13.55 -24.06
N GLY A 15 10.73 14.14 -24.57
CA GLY A 15 9.44 13.46 -24.77
C GLY A 15 8.60 13.31 -23.52
N LYS A 16 8.93 14.00 -22.41
CA LYS A 16 8.15 14.02 -21.19
C LYS A 16 7.04 15.06 -21.26
N THR A 17 5.86 14.73 -20.78
CA THR A 17 4.71 15.65 -20.76
C THR A 17 4.96 16.79 -19.78
N THR A 18 4.96 18.03 -20.26
CA THR A 18 5.10 19.23 -19.42
C THR A 18 3.76 19.87 -19.09
N HIS A 19 2.77 19.76 -19.98
CA HIS A 19 1.44 20.32 -19.77
C HIS A 19 0.39 19.36 -20.28
N THR A 20 -0.73 19.28 -19.58
CA THR A 20 -1.98 18.71 -20.09
C THR A 20 -3.06 19.78 -20.05
N ILE A 21 -3.71 20.01 -21.18
CA ILE A 21 -4.71 21.06 -21.35
C ILE A 21 -6.02 20.38 -21.72
N SER A 22 -7.00 20.46 -20.83
CA SER A 22 -8.35 19.92 -21.07
C SER A 22 -9.28 21.06 -21.48
N GLN A 23 -10.14 20.79 -22.47
CA GLN A 23 -11.13 21.73 -23.00
C GLN A 23 -10.51 23.08 -23.47
N PRO A 24 -9.45 23.06 -24.31
CA PRO A 24 -8.93 24.29 -24.91
C PRO A 24 -9.98 24.90 -25.85
N VAL A 25 -9.92 26.22 -26.07
CA VAL A 25 -10.66 26.89 -27.11
C VAL A 25 -9.83 26.84 -28.39
N ILE A 26 -10.41 26.26 -29.47
CA ILE A 26 -9.79 26.19 -30.79
C ILE A 26 -10.52 27.15 -31.71
N ASP A 27 -9.79 28.11 -32.26
CA ASP A 27 -10.29 29.08 -33.26
C ASP A 27 -9.35 29.08 -34.48
N GLY A 28 -9.73 28.37 -35.53
CA GLY A 28 -8.90 28.10 -36.67
C GLY A 28 -7.61 27.39 -36.29
N ASP A 29 -6.46 28.00 -36.57
CA ASP A 29 -5.13 27.47 -36.21
C ASP A 29 -4.66 27.90 -34.80
N SER A 30 -5.48 28.62 -34.05
CA SER A 30 -5.15 29.12 -32.71
C SER A 30 -5.74 28.28 -31.62
N ILE A 31 -4.93 27.99 -30.60
CA ILE A 31 -5.33 27.32 -29.37
C ILE A 31 -5.23 28.34 -28.23
N THR A 32 -6.34 28.57 -27.55
CA THR A 32 -6.43 29.52 -26.45
C THR A 32 -7.10 28.89 -25.24
N THR A 33 -7.06 29.59 -24.10
CA THR A 33 -7.74 29.18 -22.86
C THR A 33 -9.10 29.85 -22.78
N GLY A 34 -10.11 29.08 -22.40
CA GLY A 34 -11.46 29.54 -22.11
C GLY A 34 -11.81 29.36 -20.63
N LYS A 35 -13.06 29.65 -20.27
CA LYS A 35 -13.58 29.56 -18.89
C LYS A 35 -13.47 28.13 -18.31
N ASP A 36 -13.62 27.12 -19.17
CA ASP A 36 -13.65 25.69 -18.74
C ASP A 36 -12.32 24.99 -19.05
N THR A 37 -11.29 25.72 -19.48
CA THR A 37 -9.97 25.17 -19.76
C THR A 37 -9.23 24.84 -18.45
N ILE A 38 -8.79 23.60 -18.31
CA ILE A 38 -7.97 23.15 -17.17
C ILE A 38 -6.56 22.88 -17.69
N ILE A 39 -5.57 23.49 -17.05
CA ILE A 39 -4.15 23.29 -17.37
C ILE A 39 -3.48 22.68 -16.15
N ASN A 40 -2.85 21.51 -16.33
CA ASN A 40 -1.91 20.96 -15.37
C ASN A 40 -0.51 21.09 -15.93
N GLU A 41 0.45 21.42 -15.08
CA GLU A 41 1.85 21.61 -15.45
C GLU A 41 2.72 20.63 -14.66
N THR A 42 3.71 20.03 -15.32
CA THR A 42 4.71 19.14 -14.69
C THR A 42 6.10 19.65 -15.01
N ALA A 43 6.88 19.97 -13.99
CA ALA A 43 8.29 20.29 -14.08
C ALA A 43 9.16 19.08 -13.71
N TYR A 44 10.35 18.99 -14.29
CA TYR A 44 11.30 17.89 -14.06
C TYR A 44 12.63 18.44 -13.56
N ASP A 45 13.32 17.66 -12.74
CA ASP A 45 14.71 17.93 -12.34
C ASP A 45 15.69 17.55 -13.47
N ILE A 46 16.98 17.75 -13.22
CA ILE A 46 18.05 17.43 -14.20
C ILE A 46 18.17 15.92 -14.46
N ASN A 47 17.75 15.08 -13.51
CA ASN A 47 17.74 13.61 -13.65
C ASN A 47 16.48 13.11 -14.35
N GLY A 48 15.52 14.03 -14.61
CA GLY A 48 14.26 13.70 -15.23
C GLY A 48 13.18 13.20 -14.31
N ASN A 49 13.32 13.36 -13.00
CA ASN A 49 12.26 13.10 -12.03
C ASN A 49 11.28 14.30 -12.00
N GLU A 50 10.01 14.04 -11.70
CA GLU A 50 9.01 15.10 -11.52
C GLU A 50 9.38 15.96 -10.30
N SER A 51 9.78 17.21 -10.49
CA SER A 51 10.15 18.12 -9.40
C SER A 51 8.98 18.95 -8.88
N ALA A 52 8.00 19.24 -9.74
CA ALA A 52 6.76 19.91 -9.35
C ALA A 52 5.61 19.55 -10.28
N VAL A 53 4.41 19.46 -9.71
CA VAL A 53 3.16 19.32 -10.44
C VAL A 53 2.20 20.39 -9.97
N THR A 54 1.69 21.21 -10.92
CA THR A 54 0.65 22.21 -10.66
C THR A 54 -0.66 21.72 -11.25
N ASP A 55 -1.71 21.64 -10.43
CA ASP A 55 -3.05 21.27 -10.89
C ASP A 55 -3.79 22.49 -11.51
N GLY A 56 -4.92 22.21 -12.16
CA GLY A 56 -5.74 23.24 -12.80
C GLY A 56 -6.33 24.32 -11.86
N ASN A 57 -6.24 24.13 -10.55
CA ASN A 57 -6.64 25.10 -9.52
C ASN A 57 -5.42 25.92 -9.03
N GLY A 58 -4.22 25.64 -9.54
CA GLY A 58 -3.00 26.31 -9.12
C GLY A 58 -2.38 25.74 -7.82
N ASN A 59 -2.84 24.60 -7.34
CA ASN A 59 -2.17 23.93 -6.23
C ASN A 59 -0.88 23.29 -6.74
N VAL A 60 0.20 23.47 -5.99
CA VAL A 60 1.53 22.96 -6.37
C VAL A 60 1.94 21.84 -5.43
N THR A 61 2.30 20.69 -6.01
CA THR A 61 2.99 19.61 -5.30
C THR A 61 4.43 19.57 -5.77
N THR A 62 5.38 19.63 -4.85
CA THR A 62 6.82 19.54 -5.12
C THR A 62 7.40 18.26 -4.53
N TYR A 63 8.41 17.73 -5.22
CA TYR A 63 9.12 16.51 -4.84
C TYR A 63 10.62 16.80 -4.71
N THR A 64 11.25 16.15 -3.74
CA THR A 64 12.71 16.11 -3.61
C THR A 64 13.20 14.67 -3.67
N TYR A 65 14.42 14.47 -4.12
CA TYR A 65 14.99 13.15 -4.37
C TYR A 65 16.38 13.03 -3.76
N ASP A 66 16.80 11.81 -3.47
CA ASP A 66 18.20 11.50 -3.16
C ASP A 66 19.00 11.17 -4.44
N ASP A 67 20.29 10.89 -4.27
CA ASP A 67 21.20 10.55 -5.37
C ASP A 67 20.85 9.24 -6.10
N GLN A 68 19.94 8.44 -5.54
CA GLN A 68 19.41 7.20 -6.15
C GLN A 68 18.04 7.41 -6.81
N ASN A 69 17.60 8.67 -6.96
CA ASN A 69 16.29 9.08 -7.50
C ASN A 69 15.10 8.54 -6.67
N ARG A 70 15.27 8.29 -5.37
CA ARG A 70 14.18 7.96 -4.46
C ARG A 70 13.62 9.24 -3.86
N VAL A 71 12.29 9.32 -3.72
CA VAL A 71 11.61 10.50 -3.15
C VAL A 71 12.02 10.67 -1.68
N THR A 72 12.55 11.83 -1.33
CA THR A 72 12.90 12.20 0.06
C THR A 72 11.96 13.23 0.68
N GLY A 73 11.14 13.87 -0.12
CA GLY A 73 10.14 14.81 0.37
C GLY A 73 9.04 15.05 -0.63
N VAL A 74 7.85 15.28 -0.08
CA VAL A 74 6.67 15.71 -0.82
C VAL A 74 6.06 16.89 -0.09
N SER A 75 5.90 18.03 -0.78
CA SER A 75 5.27 19.22 -0.20
C SER A 75 4.14 19.67 -1.10
N ARG A 76 2.95 19.85 -0.52
CA ARG A 76 1.77 20.34 -1.23
C ARG A 76 1.38 21.72 -0.71
N LYS A 77 1.34 22.68 -1.62
CA LYS A 77 0.88 24.04 -1.35
C LYS A 77 -0.54 24.22 -1.92
N ASN A 78 -1.47 24.58 -1.02
CA ASN A 78 -2.85 24.91 -1.35
C ASN A 78 -3.15 26.33 -0.79
N GLY A 79 -3.16 27.33 -1.67
CA GLY A 79 -3.26 28.72 -1.25
C GLY A 79 -2.08 29.12 -0.35
N ASN A 80 -2.37 29.48 0.91
CA ASN A 80 -1.35 29.88 1.90
C ASN A 80 -0.89 28.73 2.81
N GLU A 81 -1.51 27.57 2.73
CA GLU A 81 -1.14 26.41 3.53
C GLU A 81 -0.15 25.53 2.79
N THR A 82 0.81 24.98 3.53
CA THR A 82 1.79 24.03 3.01
C THR A 82 1.81 22.82 3.92
N ILE A 83 1.61 21.65 3.35
CA ILE A 83 1.70 20.35 4.01
C ILE A 83 2.91 19.63 3.44
N SER A 84 3.83 19.19 4.29
CA SER A 84 5.06 18.54 3.84
C SER A 84 5.30 17.23 4.60
N ASN A 85 5.65 16.20 3.85
CA ASN A 85 6.10 14.92 4.37
C ASN A 85 7.58 14.74 3.99
N SER A 86 8.36 14.14 4.88
CA SER A 86 9.75 13.76 4.59
C SER A 86 9.92 12.24 4.63
N ILE A 87 10.78 11.72 3.78
CA ILE A 87 11.09 10.29 3.67
C ILE A 87 12.60 10.14 3.78
N SER A 88 13.06 9.24 4.63
CA SER A 88 14.46 8.87 4.73
C SER A 88 14.64 7.36 4.55
N TYR A 89 15.79 7.00 4.00
CA TYR A 89 16.17 5.61 3.74
C TYR A 89 17.51 5.36 4.41
N ASP A 90 17.55 4.41 5.30
CA ASP A 90 18.77 3.97 5.99
C ASP A 90 19.01 2.50 5.65
N MET A 91 20.18 2.23 5.09
CA MET A 91 20.63 0.87 4.80
C MET A 91 21.55 0.40 5.92
N GLY A 92 21.04 -0.54 6.69
CA GLY A 92 21.80 -1.18 7.76
C GLY A 92 22.97 -2.03 7.22
N THR A 93 23.94 -2.29 8.07
CA THR A 93 25.07 -3.19 7.74
C THR A 93 24.67 -4.66 7.65
N ASP A 94 23.45 -4.97 8.06
CA ASP A 94 22.80 -6.30 7.99
C ASP A 94 22.02 -6.51 6.69
N GLY A 95 22.15 -5.60 5.71
CA GLY A 95 21.46 -5.66 4.41
C GLY A 95 20.00 -5.25 4.44
N LYS A 96 19.48 -4.84 5.60
CA LYS A 96 18.09 -4.35 5.72
C LYS A 96 18.01 -2.89 5.38
N THR A 97 16.88 -2.47 4.85
CA THR A 97 16.56 -1.06 4.60
C THR A 97 15.47 -0.58 5.54
N THR A 98 15.73 0.49 6.28
CA THR A 98 14.71 1.20 7.06
C THR A 98 14.22 2.40 6.28
N THR A 99 12.95 2.42 5.91
CA THR A 99 12.27 3.59 5.35
C THR A 99 11.50 4.29 6.46
N SER A 100 11.75 5.57 6.69
CA SER A 100 11.02 6.38 7.66
C SER A 100 10.27 7.48 6.95
N VAL A 101 8.97 7.60 7.21
CA VAL A 101 8.10 8.65 6.69
C VAL A 101 7.64 9.50 7.85
N LYS A 102 7.95 10.80 7.79
CA LYS A 102 7.45 11.78 8.74
C LYS A 102 6.42 12.66 8.07
N ASP A 103 5.22 12.71 8.63
CA ASP A 103 4.14 13.57 8.13
C ASP A 103 4.27 15.03 8.61
N ALA A 104 3.35 15.89 8.15
CA ALA A 104 3.33 17.31 8.49
C ALA A 104 3.03 17.58 9.97
N ASN A 105 2.42 16.65 10.69
CA ASN A 105 2.12 16.76 12.12
C ASN A 105 3.28 16.28 12.98
N GLY A 106 4.27 15.67 12.35
CA GLY A 106 5.44 15.14 13.04
C GLY A 106 5.38 13.65 13.35
N HIS A 107 4.28 12.97 13.02
CA HIS A 107 4.17 11.52 13.16
C HIS A 107 5.18 10.81 12.26
N VAL A 108 5.80 9.78 12.80
CA VAL A 108 6.80 9.01 12.07
C VAL A 108 6.36 7.54 11.97
N ASN A 109 6.27 7.06 10.75
CA ASN A 109 6.09 5.65 10.45
C ASN A 109 7.41 5.09 9.91
N LYS A 110 7.81 3.91 10.38
CA LYS A 110 9.00 3.19 9.92
C LYS A 110 8.60 1.84 9.34
N GLU A 111 9.26 1.47 8.27
CA GLU A 111 9.20 0.14 7.67
C GLU A 111 10.61 -0.40 7.53
N VAL A 112 10.82 -1.64 7.98
CA VAL A 112 12.08 -2.36 7.80
C VAL A 112 11.86 -3.48 6.81
N THR A 113 12.63 -3.48 5.71
CA THR A 113 12.62 -4.53 4.70
C THR A 113 13.95 -5.29 4.72
N ASN A 114 13.91 -6.59 4.46
CA ASN A 114 15.11 -7.41 4.33
C ASN A 114 15.72 -7.31 2.92
N GLU A 115 16.83 -8.00 2.67
CA GLU A 115 17.51 -8.03 1.36
C GLU A 115 16.64 -8.55 0.22
N ALA A 116 15.62 -9.36 0.50
CA ALA A 116 14.67 -9.85 -0.49
C ALA A 116 13.52 -8.85 -0.77
N GLY A 117 13.51 -7.68 -0.10
CA GLY A 117 12.46 -6.67 -0.21
C GLY A 117 11.18 -7.02 0.56
N LEU A 118 11.21 -8.02 1.45
CA LEU A 118 10.08 -8.39 2.29
C LEU A 118 10.08 -7.54 3.55
N THR A 119 8.92 -6.99 3.92
CA THR A 119 8.75 -6.18 5.13
C THR A 119 8.85 -7.03 6.38
N GLU A 120 9.85 -6.80 7.23
CA GLU A 120 10.04 -7.50 8.51
C GLU A 120 9.34 -6.83 9.67
N SER A 121 9.20 -5.50 9.63
CA SER A 121 8.41 -4.77 10.62
C SER A 121 7.89 -3.44 10.10
N THR A 122 6.77 -3.02 10.65
CA THR A 122 6.24 -1.66 10.57
C THR A 122 6.11 -1.09 11.97
N THR A 123 6.48 0.17 12.15
CA THR A 123 6.42 0.84 13.44
C THR A 123 5.77 2.20 13.29
N ASP A 124 4.73 2.46 14.06
CA ASP A 124 4.13 3.77 14.23
C ASP A 124 4.70 4.40 15.51
N LEU A 125 5.33 5.57 15.37
CA LEU A 125 5.94 6.30 16.48
C LEU A 125 5.05 7.42 17.02
N GLY A 126 3.76 7.49 16.61
CA GLY A 126 2.79 8.45 17.13
C GLY A 126 3.35 9.85 17.46
N ASP A 127 2.69 10.55 18.38
CA ASP A 127 3.08 11.88 18.89
C ASP A 127 4.13 11.82 20.04
N GLY A 128 4.87 10.73 20.15
CA GLY A 128 5.91 10.55 21.18
C GLY A 128 5.42 9.77 22.41
N GLU A 129 4.25 9.14 22.33
CA GLU A 129 3.76 8.17 23.31
C GLU A 129 4.11 6.73 22.84
N GLU A 130 3.28 5.79 22.93
CA GLU A 130 3.62 4.38 22.79
C GLU A 130 3.98 3.98 21.35
N GLN A 131 5.14 3.35 21.17
CA GLN A 131 5.59 2.80 19.89
C GLN A 131 4.81 1.53 19.56
N ILE A 132 4.05 1.55 18.47
CA ILE A 132 3.29 0.39 18.00
C ILE A 132 4.07 -0.30 16.89
N THR A 133 4.59 -1.49 17.17
CA THR A 133 5.34 -2.27 16.18
C THR A 133 4.60 -3.55 15.83
N THR A 134 4.42 -3.79 14.53
CA THR A 134 4.00 -5.09 13.99
C THR A 134 5.18 -5.73 13.28
N ALA A 135 5.50 -6.99 13.62
CA ALA A 135 6.58 -7.75 13.04
C ALA A 135 6.06 -8.89 12.17
N TYR A 136 6.78 -9.20 11.09
CA TYR A 136 6.40 -10.22 10.11
C TYR A 136 7.51 -11.25 9.94
N SER A 137 7.13 -12.51 9.70
CA SER A 137 8.06 -13.59 9.36
C SER A 137 7.57 -14.31 8.10
N TYR A 138 8.52 -14.83 7.33
CA TYR A 138 8.26 -15.46 6.04
C TYR A 138 8.89 -16.82 5.95
N ASP A 139 8.32 -17.69 5.11
CA ASP A 139 8.95 -18.93 4.71
C ASP A 139 10.00 -18.70 3.59
N THR A 140 10.66 -19.77 3.15
CA THR A 140 11.67 -19.69 2.08
C THR A 140 11.11 -19.35 0.71
N ASN A 141 9.79 -19.42 0.52
CA ASN A 141 9.11 -19.02 -0.72
C ASN A 141 8.66 -17.55 -0.69
N GLY A 142 8.85 -16.85 0.44
CA GLY A 142 8.40 -15.48 0.65
C GLY A 142 6.95 -15.36 1.11
N ASN A 143 6.28 -16.44 1.50
CA ASN A 143 4.94 -16.38 2.06
C ASN A 143 5.02 -15.93 3.52
N LYS A 144 4.17 -14.98 3.93
CA LYS A 144 4.08 -14.51 5.32
C LYS A 144 3.53 -15.62 6.20
N ILE A 145 4.33 -16.15 7.14
CA ILE A 145 3.93 -17.23 8.06
C ILE A 145 3.51 -16.74 9.43
N ARG A 146 3.90 -15.52 9.80
CA ARG A 146 3.52 -14.92 11.10
C ARG A 146 3.47 -13.40 11.02
N GLU A 147 2.55 -12.85 11.77
CA GLU A 147 2.38 -11.43 12.06
C GLU A 147 2.23 -11.28 13.57
N THR A 148 3.10 -10.50 14.21
CA THR A 148 3.10 -10.30 15.66
C THR A 148 2.81 -8.84 15.94
N TYR A 149 1.84 -8.58 16.80
CA TYR A 149 1.36 -7.24 17.15
C TYR A 149 2.10 -6.67 18.36
N ALA A 150 1.96 -5.37 18.58
CA ALA A 150 2.64 -4.65 19.65
C ALA A 150 2.25 -5.15 21.07
N ASP A 151 1.03 -5.62 21.24
CA ASP A 151 0.52 -6.20 22.48
C ASP A 151 1.05 -7.61 22.76
N GLY A 152 1.78 -8.21 21.81
CA GLY A 152 2.32 -9.58 21.88
C GLY A 152 1.38 -10.63 21.29
N GLY A 153 0.14 -10.30 20.94
CA GLY A 153 -0.75 -11.15 20.16
C GLY A 153 -0.16 -11.41 18.76
N TYR A 154 -0.58 -12.49 18.12
CA TYR A 154 -0.04 -12.82 16.80
C TYR A 154 -1.03 -13.62 15.94
N LYS A 155 -0.78 -13.62 14.64
CA LYS A 155 -1.48 -14.44 13.65
C LYS A 155 -0.49 -15.32 12.89
N THR A 156 -0.85 -16.58 12.64
CA THR A 156 -0.09 -17.50 11.80
C THR A 156 -0.81 -17.78 10.50
N PHE A 157 -0.04 -18.18 9.50
CA PHE A 157 -0.52 -18.46 8.15
C PHE A 157 0.15 -19.75 7.66
N ASP A 158 -0.65 -20.73 7.26
CA ASP A 158 -0.20 -21.98 6.70
C ASP A 158 -0.54 -22.07 5.22
N TYR A 159 0.38 -22.60 4.44
CA TYR A 159 0.26 -22.70 2.99
C TYR A 159 0.42 -24.15 2.51
N ASP A 160 -0.24 -24.47 1.41
CA ASP A 160 -0.02 -25.76 0.75
C ASP A 160 1.22 -25.72 -0.16
N ARG A 161 1.51 -26.85 -0.84
CA ARG A 161 2.66 -26.98 -1.74
C ARG A 161 2.59 -26.09 -2.99
N LYS A 162 1.44 -25.47 -3.27
CA LYS A 162 1.23 -24.51 -4.36
C LYS A 162 1.29 -23.07 -3.88
N ASN A 163 1.71 -22.82 -2.63
CA ASN A 163 1.69 -21.52 -1.97
C ASN A 163 0.29 -20.90 -1.81
N ARG A 164 -0.77 -21.71 -1.74
CA ARG A 164 -2.11 -21.23 -1.44
C ARG A 164 -2.34 -21.24 0.07
N LEU A 165 -2.89 -20.18 0.61
CA LEU A 165 -3.21 -20.07 2.03
C LEU A 165 -4.31 -21.09 2.39
N ILE A 166 -4.01 -22.03 3.28
CA ILE A 166 -4.95 -23.07 3.69
C ILE A 166 -5.48 -22.88 5.11
N LYS A 167 -4.77 -22.12 5.95
CA LYS A 167 -5.21 -21.87 7.32
C LYS A 167 -4.64 -20.56 7.86
N THR A 168 -5.43 -19.87 8.68
CA THR A 168 -4.94 -18.81 9.57
C THR A 168 -5.38 -19.11 11.00
N GLU A 169 -4.55 -18.75 11.98
CA GLU A 169 -4.88 -18.83 13.40
C GLU A 169 -4.46 -17.54 14.09
N SER A 170 -5.34 -17.01 14.96
CA SER A 170 -5.07 -15.80 15.75
C SER A 170 -4.93 -16.18 17.22
N TYR A 171 -3.99 -15.55 17.88
CA TYR A 171 -3.63 -15.78 19.27
C TYR A 171 -3.60 -14.43 20.00
N GLU A 172 -4.16 -14.39 21.19
CA GLU A 172 -4.01 -13.25 22.09
C GLU A 172 -2.59 -13.19 22.64
N ALA A 173 -2.21 -12.05 23.23
CA ALA A 173 -0.99 -11.94 23.99
C ALA A 173 -1.00 -12.93 25.16
N GLY A 174 0.10 -13.63 25.38
CA GLY A 174 0.25 -14.44 26.59
C GLY A 174 0.29 -13.57 27.85
N GLU A 175 -0.18 -14.09 28.98
CA GLU A 175 -0.03 -13.43 30.26
C GLU A 175 1.47 -13.29 30.61
N ALA A 176 1.81 -12.37 31.52
CA ALA A 176 3.19 -12.10 31.93
C ALA A 176 3.90 -13.38 32.41
N GLY A 177 4.82 -13.89 31.59
CA GLY A 177 5.57 -15.13 31.85
C GLY A 177 5.20 -16.31 30.95
N GLU A 178 4.15 -16.22 30.13
CA GLU A 178 3.79 -17.21 29.12
C GLU A 178 4.32 -16.82 27.73
N SER A 179 4.90 -17.77 27.03
CA SER A 179 5.46 -17.55 25.69
C SER A 179 4.46 -17.68 24.55
N ILE A 180 3.25 -18.15 24.83
CA ILE A 180 2.20 -18.43 23.83
C ILE A 180 0.86 -18.02 24.43
N GLY A 181 0.16 -17.08 23.83
CA GLY A 181 -1.21 -16.72 24.18
C GLY A 181 -2.24 -17.76 23.74
N GLU A 182 -3.45 -17.64 24.22
CA GLU A 182 -4.54 -18.52 23.83
C GLU A 182 -4.97 -18.28 22.38
N LYS A 183 -5.29 -19.37 21.67
CA LYS A 183 -5.85 -19.31 20.33
C LYS A 183 -7.31 -18.84 20.43
N THR A 184 -7.68 -17.84 19.64
CA THR A 184 -9.02 -17.25 19.68
C THR A 184 -9.81 -17.45 18.39
N LEU A 185 -9.15 -17.45 17.26
CA LEU A 185 -9.78 -17.59 15.94
C LEU A 185 -8.99 -18.55 15.06
N LYS A 186 -9.70 -19.26 14.19
CA LYS A 186 -9.12 -20.09 13.14
C LYS A 186 -9.97 -19.97 11.87
N THR A 187 -9.34 -19.79 10.73
CA THR A 187 -9.99 -19.88 9.41
C THR A 187 -9.31 -20.96 8.58
N VAL A 188 -10.10 -21.79 7.94
CA VAL A 188 -9.62 -22.85 7.04
C VAL A 188 -10.15 -22.59 5.63
N TYR A 189 -9.30 -22.79 4.62
CA TYR A 189 -9.60 -22.58 3.21
C TYR A 189 -9.42 -23.87 2.41
N SER A 190 -10.32 -24.14 1.47
CA SER A 190 -10.18 -25.22 0.50
C SER A 190 -10.26 -24.69 -0.94
N TYR A 191 -9.60 -25.40 -1.87
CA TYR A 191 -9.47 -24.97 -3.25
C TYR A 191 -9.76 -26.10 -4.23
N ASP A 192 -10.28 -25.76 -5.39
CA ASP A 192 -10.42 -26.69 -6.49
C ASP A 192 -9.06 -26.95 -7.22
N ILE A 193 -9.09 -27.83 -8.21
CA ILE A 193 -7.92 -28.19 -9.03
C ILE A 193 -7.39 -27.01 -9.87
N ASN A 194 -8.22 -25.99 -10.11
CA ASN A 194 -7.87 -24.78 -10.87
C ASN A 194 -7.46 -23.61 -9.96
N ASP A 195 -7.15 -23.90 -8.67
CA ASP A 195 -6.72 -22.96 -7.65
C ASP A 195 -7.77 -21.90 -7.25
N ARG A 196 -9.08 -22.17 -7.49
CA ARG A 196 -10.18 -21.31 -7.07
C ARG A 196 -10.62 -21.70 -5.66
N LEU A 197 -10.90 -20.73 -4.81
CA LEU A 197 -11.38 -20.93 -3.45
C LEU A 197 -12.76 -21.60 -3.49
N LEU A 198 -12.90 -22.77 -2.89
CA LEU A 198 -14.17 -23.50 -2.77
C LEU A 198 -14.90 -23.16 -1.49
N GLU A 199 -14.19 -23.13 -0.38
CA GLU A 199 -14.78 -22.95 0.94
C GLU A 199 -13.86 -22.11 1.82
N SER A 200 -14.46 -21.33 2.72
CA SER A 200 -13.81 -20.78 3.90
C SER A 200 -14.68 -21.03 5.12
N ILE A 201 -14.05 -21.49 6.21
CA ILE A 201 -14.73 -21.81 7.46
C ILE A 201 -14.01 -21.05 8.58
N ASP A 202 -14.76 -20.19 9.27
CA ASP A 202 -14.27 -19.46 10.43
C ASP A 202 -14.75 -20.15 11.71
N TYR A 203 -13.83 -20.34 12.63
CA TYR A 203 -14.06 -20.92 13.94
C TYR A 203 -13.73 -19.92 15.04
N GLN A 204 -14.60 -19.80 16.04
CA GLN A 204 -14.28 -19.26 17.35
C GLN A 204 -13.66 -20.38 18.18
N ILE A 205 -12.57 -20.08 18.89
CA ILE A 205 -11.87 -21.02 19.75
C ILE A 205 -12.03 -20.58 21.21
N ASP A 206 -12.44 -21.52 22.07
CA ASP A 206 -12.52 -21.33 23.52
C ASP A 206 -11.87 -22.56 24.18
N GLY A 207 -10.64 -22.42 24.62
CA GLY A 207 -9.80 -23.52 25.09
C GLY A 207 -9.64 -24.60 24.03
N ALA A 208 -10.22 -25.81 24.31
CA ALA A 208 -10.20 -26.94 23.37
C ALA A 208 -11.41 -27.02 22.42
N GLU A 209 -12.41 -26.15 22.60
CA GLU A 209 -13.62 -26.16 21.80
C GLU A 209 -13.48 -25.28 20.56
N GLU A 210 -13.88 -25.80 19.38
CA GLU A 210 -13.95 -25.08 18.12
C GLU A 210 -15.42 -24.95 17.70
N THR A 211 -15.94 -23.72 17.62
CA THR A 211 -17.31 -23.46 17.21
C THR A 211 -17.28 -22.76 15.84
N THR A 212 -17.95 -23.33 14.83
CA THR A 212 -18.10 -22.69 13.52
C THR A 212 -18.98 -21.45 13.66
N VAL A 213 -18.43 -20.28 13.30
CA VAL A 213 -19.16 -18.99 13.33
C VAL A 213 -19.52 -18.50 11.95
N ARG A 214 -18.82 -18.95 10.92
CA ARG A 214 -19.13 -18.66 9.53
C ARG A 214 -18.68 -19.81 8.63
N TYR A 215 -19.53 -20.15 7.68
CA TYR A 215 -19.22 -21.03 6.56
C TYR A 215 -19.54 -20.29 5.27
N THR A 216 -18.63 -20.31 4.32
CA THR A 216 -18.85 -19.70 3.00
C THR A 216 -18.42 -20.69 1.93
N GLU A 217 -19.33 -21.02 1.03
CA GLU A 217 -19.08 -21.84 -0.17
C GLU A 217 -19.12 -20.96 -1.42
N TYR A 218 -18.19 -21.19 -2.35
CA TYR A 218 -18.08 -20.46 -3.61
C TYR A 218 -18.39 -21.38 -4.78
N GLN A 219 -19.24 -20.92 -5.68
CA GLN A 219 -19.62 -21.64 -6.90
C GLN A 219 -19.13 -20.88 -8.13
N TYR A 220 -18.68 -21.61 -9.15
CA TYR A 220 -18.10 -21.03 -10.35
C TYR A 220 -18.73 -21.60 -11.62
N ASP A 221 -18.88 -20.77 -12.64
CA ASP A 221 -19.23 -21.20 -13.97
C ASP A 221 -18.05 -21.84 -14.71
N ARG A 222 -18.29 -22.31 -15.96
CA ARG A 222 -17.24 -22.91 -16.79
C ARG A 222 -16.13 -21.94 -17.18
N ARG A 223 -16.37 -20.63 -17.08
CA ARG A 223 -15.38 -19.57 -17.37
C ARG A 223 -14.60 -19.16 -16.12
N GLY A 224 -14.93 -19.73 -14.96
CA GLY A 224 -14.30 -19.40 -13.67
C GLY A 224 -14.88 -18.14 -13.01
N GLN A 225 -16.02 -17.62 -13.47
CA GLN A 225 -16.70 -16.51 -12.83
C GLN A 225 -17.52 -17.03 -11.66
N THR A 226 -17.47 -16.31 -10.51
CA THR A 226 -18.28 -16.65 -9.33
C THR A 226 -19.76 -16.52 -9.67
N THR A 227 -20.54 -17.58 -9.46
CA THR A 227 -21.98 -17.62 -9.72
C THR A 227 -22.82 -17.53 -8.46
N GLY A 228 -22.24 -17.79 -7.30
CA GLY A 228 -22.91 -17.70 -6.02
C GLY A 228 -21.95 -17.97 -4.86
N TYR A 229 -22.39 -17.58 -3.68
CA TYR A 229 -21.79 -17.95 -2.38
C TYR A 229 -22.92 -18.16 -1.38
N ALA A 230 -22.72 -19.03 -0.39
CA ALA A 230 -23.68 -19.33 0.67
C ALA A 230 -22.98 -19.29 2.04
#